data_6fd1a0bf30b2ba773271cd99e4d3b4a4
#
_entry.id   6fd1a0bf30b2ba773271cd99e4d3b4a4
#
_cell.length_a   1.000
_cell.length_b   1.000
_cell.length_c   1.000
_cell.angle_alpha   90.00
_cell.angle_beta   90.00
_cell.angle_gamma   90.00
#
_symmetry.space_group_name_H-M   'P 1'
#
loop_
_entity.id
_entity.type
_entity.pdbx_description
1 polymer ?
#
loop_
_entity_poly.entity_id
_entity_poly.type
_entity_poly.pdbx_seq_one_letter_code
_entity_poly.pdbx_strand_id
1 'polypeptide(L)'
;WAWGLIKQTSKTLLDAEMKEPVVEEIREVITELNPTIQITDLHVWKVGKGKFSSILALDTQDHNLTPEIVKRALSIHEEIVHASVEINYR
;
A
#
# COMPACT_ATOMS: atom_id res chain seq x y z
N TRP A 1 -18.17 16.25 8.20
CA TRP A 1 -17.97 15.59 9.36
C TRP A 1 -18.16 14.12 9.26
N ALA A 2 -19.26 13.68 9.52
CA ALA A 2 -19.46 12.26 9.62
C ALA A 2 -19.22 11.59 8.29
N TRP A 3 -19.58 12.23 7.21
CA TRP A 3 -19.45 11.56 5.94
C TRP A 3 -18.01 11.51 5.44
N GLY A 4 -17.22 12.43 5.85
CA GLY A 4 -15.80 12.30 5.58
C GLY A 4 -15.23 11.14 6.34
N LEU A 5 -15.64 10.98 7.58
CA LEU A 5 -15.22 9.85 8.36
C LEU A 5 -15.73 8.54 7.79
N ILE A 6 -16.95 8.55 7.31
CA ILE A 6 -17.53 7.35 6.73
C ILE A 6 -16.70 6.86 5.56
N LYS A 7 -16.25 7.79 4.73
CA LYS A 7 -15.46 7.43 3.59
C LYS A 7 -14.16 6.76 4.00
N GLN A 8 -13.54 7.30 5.02
CA GLN A 8 -12.32 6.68 5.54
C GLN A 8 -12.61 5.37 6.21
N THR A 9 -13.74 5.29 6.84
CA THR A 9 -14.10 4.09 7.56
C THR A 9 -14.21 2.89 6.64
N SER A 10 -14.77 3.08 5.46
CA SER A 10 -14.92 1.94 4.58
C SER A 10 -13.58 1.38 4.14
N LYS A 11 -12.57 2.22 4.01
CA LYS A 11 -11.23 1.72 3.72
C LYS A 11 -10.58 1.14 4.96
N THR A 12 -10.85 1.74 6.07
CA THR A 12 -10.28 1.30 7.33
C THR A 12 -10.77 -0.07 7.70
N LEU A 13 -11.94 -0.44 7.27
CA LEU A 13 -12.44 -1.78 7.57
C LEU A 13 -11.53 -2.83 6.98
N LEU A 14 -11.03 -2.61 5.79
CA LEU A 14 -10.06 -3.53 5.22
C LEU A 14 -8.79 -3.55 6.04
N ASP A 15 -8.34 -2.37 6.43
CA ASP A 15 -7.15 -2.30 7.27
C ASP A 15 -7.39 -2.95 8.62
N ALA A 16 -8.59 -2.83 9.13
CA ALA A 16 -8.91 -3.43 10.43
C ALA A 16 -8.83 -4.93 10.36
N GLU A 17 -9.19 -5.51 9.24
CA GLU A 17 -9.04 -6.94 9.07
C GLU A 17 -7.58 -7.34 8.95
N MET A 18 -6.76 -6.41 8.49
CA MET A 18 -5.35 -6.64 8.30
C MET A 18 -4.56 -5.76 9.25
N LYS A 19 -4.73 -5.98 10.53
CA LYS A 19 -4.04 -5.19 11.56
C LYS A 19 -2.58 -5.54 11.70
N GLU A 20 -2.08 -6.32 10.78
CA GLU A 20 -0.69 -6.73 10.81
C GLU A 20 0.23 -5.54 10.61
N PRO A 21 1.39 -5.54 11.25
CA PRO A 21 2.37 -4.47 11.06
C PRO A 21 2.77 -4.27 9.60
N VAL A 22 2.59 -5.28 8.77
CA VAL A 22 2.97 -5.20 7.36
C VAL A 22 2.22 -4.08 6.65
N VAL A 23 0.98 -3.80 7.04
CA VAL A 23 0.21 -2.73 6.42
C VAL A 23 0.89 -1.39 6.64
N GLU A 24 1.31 -1.14 7.89
CA GLU A 24 2.01 0.09 8.21
C GLU A 24 3.38 0.16 7.53
N GLU A 25 4.06 -0.97 7.41
CA GLU A 25 5.34 -1.01 6.73
C GLU A 25 5.21 -0.61 5.28
N ILE A 26 4.15 -1.08 4.62
CA ILE A 26 3.91 -0.71 3.23
C ILE A 26 3.67 0.80 3.12
N ARG A 27 2.86 1.36 4.01
CA ARG A 27 2.58 2.79 3.98
C ARG A 27 3.86 3.59 4.20
N GLU A 28 4.70 3.15 5.10
CA GLU A 28 5.95 3.84 5.38
C GLU A 28 6.88 3.82 4.18
N VAL A 29 6.98 2.68 3.51
CA VAL A 29 7.82 2.57 2.33
C VAL A 29 7.37 3.56 1.25
N ILE A 30 6.06 3.62 1.01
CA ILE A 30 5.52 4.53 0.00
C ILE A 30 5.80 5.98 0.39
N THR A 31 5.60 6.32 1.65
CA THR A 31 5.83 7.68 2.12
C THR A 31 7.30 8.08 1.96
N GLU A 32 8.20 7.14 2.21
CA GLU A 32 9.62 7.41 2.08
C GLU A 32 10.04 7.59 0.62
N LEU A 33 9.37 6.90 -0.29
CA LEU A 33 9.65 7.09 -1.71
C LEU A 33 9.29 8.51 -2.14
N ASN A 34 8.12 8.96 -1.76
CA ASN A 34 7.67 10.32 -2.07
C ASN A 34 6.42 10.60 -1.24
N PRO A 35 6.49 11.56 -0.32
CA PRO A 35 5.34 11.83 0.56
C PRO A 35 4.10 12.32 -0.19
N THR A 36 4.23 12.73 -1.44
CA THR A 36 3.06 13.19 -2.20
C THR A 36 2.32 12.05 -2.88
N ILE A 37 2.86 10.83 -2.87
CA ILE A 37 2.17 9.67 -3.43
C ILE A 37 0.95 9.38 -2.57
N GLN A 38 -0.18 9.14 -3.24
CA GLN A 38 -1.39 8.77 -2.54
C GLN A 38 -1.70 7.31 -2.80
N ILE A 39 -1.95 6.57 -1.74
CA ILE A 39 -2.39 5.19 -1.84
C ILE A 39 -3.89 5.22 -1.99
N THR A 40 -4.38 4.88 -3.17
CA THR A 40 -5.81 4.90 -3.44
C THR A 40 -6.46 3.57 -3.16
N ASP A 41 -5.68 2.50 -3.12
CA ASP A 41 -6.21 1.19 -2.79
C ASP A 41 -5.06 0.34 -2.27
N LEU A 42 -5.35 -0.45 -1.26
CA LEU A 42 -4.35 -1.33 -0.66
C LEU A 42 -5.05 -2.55 -0.11
N HIS A 43 -4.69 -3.70 -0.66
CA HIS A 43 -5.19 -4.99 -0.18
C HIS A 43 -4.00 -5.83 0.22
N VAL A 44 -4.05 -6.37 1.42
CA VAL A 44 -2.99 -7.22 1.94
C VAL A 44 -3.66 -8.45 2.52
N TRP A 45 -3.12 -9.62 2.20
CA TRP A 45 -3.67 -10.86 2.77
C TRP A 45 -2.54 -11.82 3.03
N LYS A 46 -2.78 -12.69 3.99
CA LYS A 46 -1.80 -13.69 4.40
C LYS A 46 -1.85 -14.87 3.44
N VAL A 47 -0.69 -15.28 2.96
CA VAL A 47 -0.59 -16.43 2.06
C VAL A 47 0.18 -17.57 2.70
N GLY A 48 0.74 -17.35 3.89
CA GLY A 48 1.44 -18.37 4.62
C GLY A 48 1.83 -17.82 5.96
N LYS A 49 2.51 -18.60 6.76
CA LYS A 49 2.90 -18.15 8.09
C LYS A 49 3.92 -17.01 7.97
N GLY A 50 3.51 -15.83 8.41
CA GLY A 50 4.37 -14.66 8.34
C GLY A 50 4.64 -14.18 6.93
N LYS A 51 3.79 -14.55 5.97
CA LYS A 51 3.98 -14.18 4.59
C LYS A 51 2.71 -13.57 4.02
N PHE A 52 2.87 -12.50 3.23
CA PHE A 52 1.75 -11.71 2.75
C PHE A 52 1.90 -11.40 1.28
N SER A 53 0.76 -11.32 0.60
CA SER A 53 0.65 -10.73 -0.72
C SER A 53 -0.04 -9.40 -0.61
N SER A 54 0.24 -8.51 -1.55
CA SER A 54 -0.37 -7.19 -1.53
C SER A 54 -0.70 -6.72 -2.94
N ILE A 55 -1.72 -5.87 -3.02
CA ILE A 55 -2.10 -5.17 -4.24
C ILE A 55 -2.20 -3.70 -3.87
N LEU A 56 -1.46 -2.86 -4.59
CA LEU A 56 -1.45 -1.43 -4.35
C LEU A 56 -1.91 -0.68 -5.59
N ALA A 57 -2.69 0.36 -5.38
CA ALA A 57 -2.97 1.34 -6.41
C ALA A 57 -2.53 2.70 -5.89
N LEU A 58 -1.73 3.39 -6.66
CA LEU A 58 -1.11 4.64 -6.26
C LEU A 58 -1.45 5.74 -7.25
N ASP A 59 -1.60 6.97 -6.75
CA ASP A 59 -1.71 8.16 -7.57
C ASP A 59 -0.47 9.00 -7.32
N THR A 60 0.16 9.49 -8.37
CA THR A 60 1.34 10.30 -8.22
C THR A 60 1.48 11.29 -9.37
N GLN A 61 2.13 12.41 -9.08
CA GLN A 61 2.56 13.35 -10.11
C GLN A 61 4.00 13.09 -10.54
N ASP A 62 4.66 12.17 -9.87
CA ASP A 62 6.04 11.80 -10.19
C ASP A 62 6.04 10.79 -11.33
N HIS A 63 6.30 11.28 -12.52
CA HIS A 63 6.25 10.43 -13.71
C HIS A 63 7.48 9.54 -13.86
N ASN A 64 8.43 9.69 -12.96
CA ASN A 64 9.59 8.79 -12.92
C ASN A 64 9.37 7.58 -12.01
N LEU A 65 8.31 7.61 -11.22
CA LEU A 65 7.98 6.47 -10.38
C LEU A 65 7.45 5.34 -11.25
N THR A 66 7.96 4.14 -11.03
CA THR A 66 7.52 2.95 -11.77
C THR A 66 7.13 1.85 -10.79
N PRO A 67 6.32 0.89 -11.23
CA PRO A 67 6.00 -0.26 -10.37
C PRO A 67 7.25 -1.00 -9.91
N GLU A 68 8.27 -1.07 -10.74
CA GLU A 68 9.52 -1.74 -10.37
C GLU A 68 10.21 -1.03 -9.21
N ILE A 69 10.21 0.29 -9.23
CA ILE A 69 10.80 1.06 -8.13
C ILE A 69 10.07 0.76 -6.83
N VAL A 70 8.74 0.74 -6.89
CA VAL A 70 7.93 0.45 -5.71
C VAL A 70 8.19 -0.96 -5.21
N LYS A 71 8.20 -1.93 -6.12
CA LYS A 71 8.43 -3.32 -5.73
C LYS A 71 9.80 -3.50 -5.11
N ARG A 72 10.80 -2.82 -5.66
CA ARG A 72 12.14 -2.90 -5.11
C ARG A 72 12.19 -2.33 -3.71
N ALA A 73 11.51 -1.21 -3.49
CA ALA A 73 11.46 -0.62 -2.16
C ALA A 73 10.76 -1.53 -1.17
N LEU A 74 9.71 -2.22 -1.61
CA LEU A 74 8.99 -3.14 -0.73
C LEU A 74 9.79 -4.41 -0.45
N SER A 75 10.75 -4.75 -1.29
CA SER A 75 11.47 -6.02 -1.16
C SER A 75 12.35 -6.08 0.08
N ILE A 76 12.59 -4.96 0.75
CA ILE A 76 13.33 -4.99 2.00
C ILE A 76 12.53 -5.67 3.12
N HIS A 77 11.23 -5.78 2.95
CA HIS A 77 10.36 -6.47 3.89
C HIS A 77 10.10 -7.88 3.37
N GLU A 78 10.83 -8.85 3.90
CA GLU A 78 10.80 -10.21 3.38
C GLU A 78 9.44 -10.87 3.56
N GLU A 79 8.64 -10.40 4.49
CA GLU A 79 7.32 -10.96 4.68
C GLU A 79 6.37 -10.63 3.53
N ILE A 80 6.71 -9.63 2.70
CA ILE A 80 5.91 -9.30 1.53
C ILE A 80 6.46 -10.11 0.36
N VAL A 81 5.84 -11.26 0.08
CA VAL A 81 6.38 -12.18 -0.92
C VAL A 81 5.87 -11.88 -2.32
N HIS A 82 4.82 -11.07 -2.43
CA HIS A 82 4.28 -10.71 -3.73
C HIS A 82 3.64 -9.33 -3.62
N ALA A 83 3.90 -8.48 -4.60
CA ALA A 83 3.30 -7.16 -4.66
C ALA A 83 2.90 -6.85 -6.09
N SER A 84 1.62 -6.52 -6.27
CA SER A 84 1.10 -6.02 -7.53
C SER A 84 0.91 -4.51 -7.38
N VAL A 85 1.46 -3.74 -8.28
CA VAL A 85 1.46 -2.28 -8.16
C VAL A 85 0.89 -1.67 -9.41
N GLU A 86 -0.12 -0.84 -9.23
CA GLU A 86 -0.71 -0.04 -10.29
C GLU A 86 -0.44 1.41 -9.98
N ILE A 87 -0.01 2.17 -10.97
CA ILE A 87 0.30 3.58 -10.77
C ILE A 87 -0.52 4.41 -11.74
N ASN A 88 -1.23 5.39 -11.21
CA ASN A 88 -1.97 6.37 -12.01
C ASN A 88 -1.21 7.68 -11.93
N TYR A 89 -0.73 8.14 -13.07
CA TYR A 89 0.04 9.37 -13.15
C TYR A 89 -0.89 10.55 -13.37
N ARG A 90 -0.66 11.60 -12.61
CA ARG A 90 -1.47 12.81 -12.70
C ARG A 90 -0.79 13.89 -13.50
#